data_bac952fa0ef40a7ca20363a8725a1fb8
#
_entry.id   bac952fa0ef40a7ca20363a8725a1fb8
#
_cell.length_a   1.000
_cell.length_b   1.000
_cell.length_c   1.000
_cell.angle_alpha   90.00
_cell.angle_beta   90.00
_cell.angle_gamma   90.00
#
_symmetry.space_group_name_H-M   'P 1'
#
loop_
_entity.id
_entity.type
_entity.pdbx_description
1 polymer ?
#
loop_
_entity_poly.entity_id
_entity_poly.type
_entity_poly.pdbx_seq_one_letter_code
_entity_poly.pdbx_strand_id
1 'polypeptide(L)'
;MGNVKKVTTLFDVGVNLYSKQFKHDTQGMLDRALEAGVESMIAIASDVDESVKLHQSAPILMPKVWTTAGIHPHQASTFDTTSIDALRVCLKDSRCIAIGECGLDYNRMFSSESEQRVAFSHQIELAIELGVPLYLHQRDAHDEFVSVLRAQFGHKDVLGVIHCFTENRARLREYLDMGLYIGVTGWVCDERRGRDLRDALSYIPKDRLLVETDAPYLKPRGYTGIFKTKRNEPCLLPFIAEFIAKQTGAELAHLIEQTTENTHRLFKTKL
;
A
#
# COMPACT_ATOMS: atom_id res chain seq x y z
N MET A 1 26.38 -25.92 -16.05
CA MET A 1 25.13 -25.67 -15.29
C MET A 1 24.73 -24.27 -15.60
N GLY A 2 23.71 -24.11 -16.44
CA GLY A 2 23.25 -22.78 -16.90
C GLY A 2 22.62 -22.01 -15.73
N ASN A 3 23.07 -20.79 -15.52
CA ASN A 3 22.38 -19.82 -14.66
C ASN A 3 20.94 -19.64 -15.19
N VAL A 4 19.97 -20.29 -14.56
CA VAL A 4 18.57 -19.93 -14.71
C VAL A 4 18.49 -18.50 -14.20
N LYS A 5 18.35 -17.51 -15.08
CA LYS A 5 18.02 -16.13 -14.67
C LYS A 5 16.78 -16.24 -13.82
N LYS A 6 16.93 -15.97 -12.51
CA LYS A 6 15.80 -15.86 -11.58
C LYS A 6 14.88 -14.82 -12.20
N VAL A 7 13.70 -15.23 -12.65
CA VAL A 7 12.69 -14.29 -13.17
C VAL A 7 12.31 -13.44 -11.97
N THR A 8 12.69 -12.18 -11.99
CA THR A 8 12.40 -11.25 -10.91
C THR A 8 10.95 -10.82 -11.08
N THR A 9 10.07 -11.36 -10.24
CA THR A 9 8.63 -11.06 -10.30
C THR A 9 8.32 -9.85 -9.43
N LEU A 10 7.42 -9.01 -9.91
CA LEU A 10 6.95 -7.81 -9.21
C LEU A 10 5.86 -8.17 -8.19
N PHE A 11 5.89 -7.44 -7.08
CA PHE A 11 4.86 -7.46 -6.06
C PHE A 11 4.20 -6.08 -5.96
N ASP A 12 2.92 -5.96 -6.32
CA ASP A 12 2.14 -4.75 -6.16
C ASP A 12 1.62 -4.64 -4.72
N VAL A 13 2.16 -3.69 -3.95
CA VAL A 13 1.85 -3.61 -2.52
C VAL A 13 0.50 -2.96 -2.24
N GLY A 14 -0.20 -2.41 -3.26
CA GLY A 14 -1.49 -1.79 -3.04
C GLY A 14 -2.39 -1.76 -4.27
N VAL A 15 -3.51 -2.51 -4.20
CA VAL A 15 -4.54 -2.57 -5.27
C VAL A 15 -5.93 -2.50 -4.65
N ASN A 16 -6.76 -1.57 -5.10
CA ASN A 16 -8.18 -1.47 -4.71
C ASN A 16 -9.01 -2.45 -5.55
N LEU A 17 -8.87 -3.74 -5.27
CA LEU A 17 -9.38 -4.83 -6.11
C LEU A 17 -10.91 -4.78 -6.29
N TYR A 18 -11.65 -4.33 -5.28
CA TYR A 18 -13.11 -4.18 -5.32
C TYR A 18 -13.61 -2.82 -5.82
N SER A 19 -12.71 -1.96 -6.31
CA SER A 19 -13.14 -0.72 -6.94
C SER A 19 -14.19 -0.97 -8.03
N LYS A 20 -15.23 -0.14 -8.05
CA LYS A 20 -16.28 -0.18 -9.09
C LYS A 20 -15.71 -0.13 -10.51
N GLN A 21 -14.51 0.42 -10.68
CA GLN A 21 -13.84 0.49 -11.98
C GLN A 21 -13.37 -0.88 -12.48
N PHE A 22 -13.17 -1.88 -11.60
CA PHE A 22 -12.78 -3.24 -11.96
C PHE A 22 -13.95 -4.22 -12.08
N LYS A 23 -15.13 -3.85 -11.57
CA LYS A 23 -16.29 -4.74 -11.39
C LYS A 23 -16.60 -5.66 -12.60
N HIS A 24 -16.40 -5.17 -13.81
CA HIS A 24 -16.74 -5.92 -15.05
C HIS A 24 -15.51 -6.49 -15.77
N ASP A 25 -14.32 -6.33 -15.20
CA ASP A 25 -13.05 -6.70 -15.85
C ASP A 25 -11.98 -7.14 -14.84
N THR A 26 -12.40 -7.64 -13.68
CA THR A 26 -11.45 -8.04 -12.62
C THR A 26 -10.50 -9.12 -13.12
N GLN A 27 -11.02 -10.18 -13.74
CA GLN A 27 -10.17 -11.27 -14.25
C GLN A 27 -9.24 -10.78 -15.37
N GLY A 28 -9.75 -10.00 -16.33
CA GLY A 28 -8.92 -9.44 -17.39
C GLY A 28 -7.82 -8.52 -16.87
N MET A 29 -8.08 -7.76 -15.80
CA MET A 29 -7.07 -6.95 -15.13
C MET A 29 -5.98 -7.82 -14.47
N LEU A 30 -6.36 -8.92 -13.81
CA LEU A 30 -5.43 -9.87 -13.21
C LEU A 30 -4.60 -10.60 -14.27
N ASP A 31 -5.20 -11.01 -15.38
CA ASP A 31 -4.49 -11.65 -16.50
C ASP A 31 -3.43 -10.70 -17.09
N ARG A 32 -3.76 -9.43 -17.28
CA ARG A 32 -2.79 -8.40 -17.74
C ARG A 32 -1.69 -8.16 -16.70
N ALA A 33 -2.00 -8.23 -15.41
CA ALA A 33 -0.99 -8.13 -14.34
C ALA A 33 0.04 -9.27 -14.45
N LEU A 34 -0.42 -10.51 -14.59
CA LEU A 34 0.44 -11.68 -14.79
C LEU A 34 1.27 -11.58 -16.07
N GLU A 35 0.67 -11.15 -17.18
CA GLU A 35 1.36 -10.92 -18.46
C GLU A 35 2.49 -9.88 -18.31
N ALA A 36 2.29 -8.87 -17.45
CA ALA A 36 3.27 -7.84 -17.15
C ALA A 36 4.34 -8.26 -16.13
N GLY A 37 4.27 -9.50 -15.58
CA GLY A 37 5.20 -9.99 -14.58
C GLY A 37 4.86 -9.58 -13.13
N VAL A 38 3.65 -9.10 -12.88
CA VAL A 38 3.12 -8.83 -11.54
C VAL A 38 2.40 -10.07 -11.03
N GLU A 39 3.12 -10.92 -10.28
CA GLU A 39 2.59 -12.21 -9.83
C GLU A 39 1.98 -12.17 -8.43
N SER A 40 2.25 -11.12 -7.68
CA SER A 40 1.84 -10.99 -6.28
C SER A 40 1.25 -9.61 -6.03
N MET A 41 0.22 -9.52 -5.18
CA MET A 41 -0.37 -8.23 -4.82
C MET A 41 -1.01 -8.24 -3.44
N ILE A 42 -1.17 -7.05 -2.86
CA ILE A 42 -2.00 -6.80 -1.68
C ILE A 42 -3.27 -6.10 -2.13
N ALA A 43 -4.42 -6.73 -1.92
CA ALA A 43 -5.72 -6.12 -2.10
C ALA A 43 -6.09 -5.33 -0.84
N ILE A 44 -6.31 -4.04 -0.99
CA ILE A 44 -6.55 -3.11 0.11
C ILE A 44 -8.05 -3.03 0.40
N ALA A 45 -8.41 -3.06 1.68
CA ALA A 45 -9.79 -2.81 2.13
C ALA A 45 -9.97 -1.36 2.58
N SER A 46 -11.14 -0.79 2.32
CA SER A 46 -11.52 0.57 2.72
C SER A 46 -12.53 0.63 3.87
N ASP A 47 -13.23 -0.46 4.14
CA ASP A 47 -14.20 -0.59 5.23
C ASP A 47 -14.34 -2.05 5.69
N VAL A 48 -15.18 -2.29 6.72
CA VAL A 48 -15.40 -3.62 7.28
C VAL A 48 -16.02 -4.57 6.26
N ASP A 49 -17.00 -4.13 5.49
CA ASP A 49 -17.69 -4.96 4.50
C ASP A 49 -16.73 -5.38 3.38
N GLU A 50 -15.89 -4.47 2.93
CA GLU A 50 -14.85 -4.76 1.93
C GLU A 50 -13.78 -5.70 2.50
N SER A 51 -13.37 -5.51 3.76
CA SER A 51 -12.44 -6.40 4.45
C SER A 51 -12.95 -7.84 4.47
N VAL A 52 -14.22 -8.05 4.82
CA VAL A 52 -14.84 -9.38 4.83
C VAL A 52 -14.91 -9.98 3.43
N LYS A 53 -15.31 -9.19 2.42
CA LYS A 53 -15.39 -9.65 1.02
C LYS A 53 -14.02 -10.04 0.46
N LEU A 54 -13.00 -9.23 0.68
CA LEU A 54 -11.63 -9.49 0.25
C LEU A 54 -11.10 -10.77 0.87
N HIS A 55 -11.28 -10.94 2.17
CA HIS A 55 -10.88 -12.13 2.90
C HIS A 55 -11.48 -13.42 2.28
N GLN A 56 -12.75 -13.38 1.87
CA GLN A 56 -13.46 -14.56 1.33
C GLN A 56 -13.08 -14.87 -0.12
N SER A 57 -12.77 -13.89 -0.94
CA SER A 57 -12.75 -14.07 -2.40
C SER A 57 -11.40 -13.77 -3.06
N ALA A 58 -10.57 -12.86 -2.56
CA ALA A 58 -9.32 -12.53 -3.20
C ALA A 58 -8.39 -13.75 -3.39
N PRO A 59 -8.27 -14.68 -2.44
CA PRO A 59 -7.46 -15.89 -2.61
C PRO A 59 -7.92 -16.83 -3.73
N ILE A 60 -9.20 -16.76 -4.12
CA ILE A 60 -9.77 -17.58 -5.19
C ILE A 60 -9.44 -17.00 -6.56
N LEU A 61 -9.38 -15.66 -6.65
CA LEU A 61 -9.13 -14.95 -7.91
C LEU A 61 -7.70 -15.12 -8.41
N MET A 62 -6.74 -15.14 -7.47
CA MET A 62 -5.31 -15.29 -7.79
C MET A 62 -4.55 -15.90 -6.60
N PRO A 63 -3.70 -16.92 -6.81
CA PRO A 63 -3.04 -17.64 -5.70
C PRO A 63 -2.15 -16.77 -4.80
N LYS A 64 -1.53 -15.71 -5.36
CA LYS A 64 -0.62 -14.83 -4.64
C LYS A 64 -1.24 -13.46 -4.37
N VAL A 65 -2.49 -13.46 -3.87
CA VAL A 65 -3.15 -12.25 -3.37
C VAL A 65 -3.26 -12.34 -1.85
N TRP A 66 -2.72 -11.33 -1.19
CA TRP A 66 -2.92 -11.07 0.23
C TRP A 66 -3.92 -9.92 0.38
N THR A 67 -4.46 -9.76 1.58
CA THR A 67 -5.46 -8.72 1.86
C THR A 67 -5.08 -7.90 3.08
N THR A 68 -5.66 -6.72 3.18
CA THR A 68 -5.71 -5.98 4.43
C THR A 68 -7.12 -6.01 5.01
N ALA A 69 -7.26 -5.64 6.27
CA ALA A 69 -8.55 -5.41 6.91
C ALA A 69 -8.50 -4.10 7.71
N GLY A 70 -9.37 -3.14 7.39
CA GLY A 70 -9.33 -1.83 8.03
C GLY A 70 -10.48 -0.92 7.64
N ILE A 71 -10.45 0.28 8.20
CA ILE A 71 -11.41 1.36 7.95
C ILE A 71 -10.62 2.59 7.55
N HIS A 72 -10.73 2.93 6.26
CA HIS A 72 -10.12 4.12 5.66
C HIS A 72 -10.67 5.40 6.30
N PRO A 73 -9.90 6.49 6.43
CA PRO A 73 -10.39 7.76 6.97
C PRO A 73 -11.69 8.25 6.36
N HIS A 74 -11.93 8.01 5.07
CA HIS A 74 -13.19 8.39 4.41
C HIS A 74 -14.42 7.64 4.94
N GLN A 75 -14.22 6.48 5.55
CA GLN A 75 -15.28 5.64 6.11
C GLN A 75 -15.30 5.64 7.65
N ALA A 76 -14.49 6.48 8.29
CA ALA A 76 -14.35 6.50 9.74
C ALA A 76 -15.66 6.78 10.49
N SER A 77 -16.63 7.47 9.88
CA SER A 77 -17.99 7.66 10.42
C SER A 77 -18.79 6.36 10.56
N THR A 78 -18.39 5.28 9.88
CA THR A 78 -19.03 3.96 10.00
C THR A 78 -18.44 3.11 11.14
N PHE A 79 -17.37 3.61 11.78
CA PHE A 79 -16.71 2.89 12.87
C PHE A 79 -17.63 2.78 14.09
N ASP A 80 -17.73 1.56 14.61
CA ASP A 80 -18.34 1.25 15.89
C ASP A 80 -17.52 0.19 16.65
N THR A 81 -17.94 -0.15 17.85
CA THR A 81 -17.21 -1.14 18.69
C THR A 81 -17.21 -2.54 18.08
N THR A 82 -18.18 -2.90 17.24
CA THR A 82 -18.25 -4.22 16.57
C THR A 82 -17.29 -4.30 15.39
N SER A 83 -16.87 -3.16 14.85
CA SER A 83 -15.94 -3.08 13.74
C SER A 83 -14.60 -3.76 14.05
N ILE A 84 -14.07 -3.55 15.26
CA ILE A 84 -12.80 -4.15 15.70
C ILE A 84 -12.88 -5.67 15.76
N ASP A 85 -14.01 -6.21 16.23
CA ASP A 85 -14.20 -7.66 16.27
C ASP A 85 -14.28 -8.27 14.87
N ALA A 86 -14.94 -7.59 13.92
CA ALA A 86 -14.99 -8.01 12.53
C ALA A 86 -13.60 -8.01 11.86
N LEU A 87 -12.81 -6.95 12.06
CA LEU A 87 -11.42 -6.88 11.57
C LEU A 87 -10.56 -7.99 12.19
N ARG A 88 -10.71 -8.24 13.48
CA ARG A 88 -10.02 -9.32 14.19
C ARG A 88 -10.33 -10.69 13.60
N VAL A 89 -11.56 -10.93 13.16
CA VAL A 89 -11.94 -12.18 12.48
C VAL A 89 -11.20 -12.32 11.15
N CYS A 90 -11.13 -11.28 10.33
CA CYS A 90 -10.38 -11.31 9.07
C CYS A 90 -8.89 -11.61 9.29
N LEU A 91 -8.30 -11.02 10.34
CA LEU A 91 -6.86 -11.17 10.67
C LEU A 91 -6.48 -12.55 11.25
N LYS A 92 -7.43 -13.44 11.48
CA LYS A 92 -7.11 -14.84 11.82
C LYS A 92 -6.62 -15.66 10.63
N ASP A 93 -6.92 -15.21 9.41
CA ASP A 93 -6.42 -15.84 8.19
C ASP A 93 -5.02 -15.30 7.87
N SER A 94 -4.10 -16.20 7.59
CA SER A 94 -2.72 -15.87 7.23
C SER A 94 -2.57 -15.03 5.95
N ARG A 95 -3.61 -14.91 5.16
CA ARG A 95 -3.65 -14.07 3.95
C ARG A 95 -4.09 -12.63 4.24
N CYS A 96 -4.73 -12.36 5.37
CA CYS A 96 -5.00 -11.02 5.84
C CYS A 96 -3.80 -10.56 6.69
N ILE A 97 -2.93 -9.75 6.10
CA ILE A 97 -1.55 -9.57 6.57
C ILE A 97 -1.29 -8.22 7.25
N ALA A 98 -2.25 -7.31 7.23
CA ALA A 98 -2.11 -5.97 7.81
C ALA A 98 -3.45 -5.38 8.23
N ILE A 99 -3.41 -4.48 9.20
CA ILE A 99 -4.52 -3.59 9.52
C ILE A 99 -4.41 -2.35 8.66
N GLY A 100 -5.46 -2.09 7.90
CA GLY A 100 -5.60 -0.96 6.99
C GLY A 100 -6.45 -1.31 5.77
N GLU A 101 -6.68 -0.34 4.96
CA GLU A 101 -6.12 1.01 4.96
C GLU A 101 -6.72 1.82 6.10
N CYS A 102 -5.87 2.42 6.94
CA CYS A 102 -6.29 3.24 8.07
C CYS A 102 -5.38 4.47 8.22
N GLY A 103 -5.83 5.50 8.90
CA GLY A 103 -5.05 6.71 9.07
C GLY A 103 -5.89 7.98 9.10
N LEU A 104 -5.36 9.07 8.52
CA LEU A 104 -6.01 10.39 8.50
C LEU A 104 -5.98 11.01 7.09
N ASP A 105 -7.11 11.60 6.66
CA ASP A 105 -7.25 12.38 5.43
C ASP A 105 -8.03 13.67 5.74
N TYR A 106 -7.31 14.79 5.88
CA TYR A 106 -7.91 16.10 6.12
C TYR A 106 -8.13 16.89 4.82
N ASN A 107 -7.89 16.26 3.66
CA ASN A 107 -8.18 16.85 2.36
C ASN A 107 -9.65 16.65 1.95
N ARG A 108 -10.16 15.41 2.07
CA ARG A 108 -11.50 15.06 1.57
C ARG A 108 -12.61 15.22 2.61
N MET A 109 -12.32 15.05 3.88
CA MET A 109 -13.22 15.25 5.02
C MET A 109 -14.60 14.58 4.87
N PHE A 110 -14.64 13.32 4.35
CA PHE A 110 -15.89 12.55 4.29
C PHE A 110 -16.36 12.09 5.68
N SER A 111 -15.45 11.97 6.62
CA SER A 111 -15.69 11.82 8.05
C SER A 111 -14.99 12.95 8.79
N SER A 112 -15.48 13.34 9.94
CA SER A 112 -14.88 14.40 10.76
C SER A 112 -13.49 13.98 11.29
N GLU A 113 -12.65 14.96 11.62
CA GLU A 113 -11.32 14.68 12.22
C GLU A 113 -11.43 13.82 13.48
N SER A 114 -12.44 14.04 14.32
CA SER A 114 -12.64 13.26 15.55
C SER A 114 -13.00 11.80 15.26
N GLU A 115 -13.87 11.53 14.28
CA GLU A 115 -14.21 10.18 13.85
C GLU A 115 -12.99 9.46 13.28
N GLN A 116 -12.22 10.17 12.43
CA GLN A 116 -10.98 9.61 11.87
C GLN A 116 -9.97 9.25 12.95
N ARG A 117 -9.74 10.12 13.94
CA ARG A 117 -8.83 9.85 15.07
C ARG A 117 -9.28 8.66 15.91
N VAL A 118 -10.57 8.57 16.21
CA VAL A 118 -11.12 7.45 17.00
C VAL A 118 -10.92 6.14 16.25
N ALA A 119 -11.36 6.05 15.00
CA ALA A 119 -11.21 4.84 14.19
C ALA A 119 -9.74 4.46 13.99
N PHE A 120 -8.85 5.43 13.78
CA PHE A 120 -7.41 5.20 13.61
C PHE A 120 -6.77 4.67 14.90
N SER A 121 -7.06 5.28 16.06
CA SER A 121 -6.49 4.86 17.35
C SER A 121 -6.85 3.41 17.67
N HIS A 122 -8.12 3.02 17.51
CA HIS A 122 -8.54 1.64 17.78
C HIS A 122 -7.92 0.62 16.81
N GLN A 123 -7.69 1.00 15.56
CA GLN A 123 -7.00 0.14 14.60
C GLN A 123 -5.51 -0.02 14.94
N ILE A 124 -4.85 1.04 15.45
CA ILE A 124 -3.48 0.93 15.97
C ILE A 124 -3.44 -0.01 17.17
N GLU A 125 -4.35 0.14 18.12
CA GLU A 125 -4.44 -0.73 19.32
C GLU A 125 -4.57 -2.20 18.90
N LEU A 126 -5.44 -2.50 17.93
CA LEU A 126 -5.61 -3.85 17.40
C LEU A 126 -4.33 -4.36 16.72
N ALA A 127 -3.61 -3.51 15.95
CA ALA A 127 -2.37 -3.88 15.31
C ALA A 127 -1.28 -4.22 16.32
N ILE A 128 -1.16 -3.42 17.39
CA ILE A 128 -0.22 -3.67 18.50
C ILE A 128 -0.55 -4.98 19.20
N GLU A 129 -1.83 -5.20 19.53
CA GLU A 129 -2.29 -6.41 20.21
C GLU A 129 -1.98 -7.67 19.41
N LEU A 130 -2.22 -7.66 18.10
CA LEU A 130 -2.02 -8.82 17.23
C LEU A 130 -0.59 -8.95 16.70
N GLY A 131 0.25 -7.92 16.84
CA GLY A 131 1.61 -7.90 16.29
C GLY A 131 1.64 -7.95 14.76
N VAL A 132 0.64 -7.34 14.11
CA VAL A 132 0.53 -7.27 12.65
C VAL A 132 0.89 -5.88 12.13
N PRO A 133 1.36 -5.77 10.87
CA PRO A 133 1.70 -4.48 10.28
C PRO A 133 0.48 -3.55 10.11
N LEU A 134 0.75 -2.23 10.14
CA LEU A 134 -0.19 -1.19 9.74
C LEU A 134 0.00 -0.85 8.25
N TYR A 135 -1.11 -0.74 7.52
CA TYR A 135 -1.15 -0.20 6.15
C TYR A 135 -1.77 1.19 6.21
N LEU A 136 -0.92 2.23 6.11
CA LEU A 136 -1.21 3.57 6.61
C LEU A 136 -1.47 4.58 5.50
N HIS A 137 -2.58 5.29 5.59
CA HIS A 137 -2.96 6.43 4.78
C HIS A 137 -2.74 7.74 5.53
N GLN A 138 -2.07 8.69 4.89
CA GLN A 138 -1.97 10.05 5.40
C GLN A 138 -2.09 11.06 4.25
N ARG A 139 -2.98 12.04 4.41
CA ARG A 139 -3.13 13.15 3.49
C ARG A 139 -3.54 14.43 4.20
N ASP A 140 -2.71 15.48 4.06
CA ASP A 140 -2.92 16.81 4.67
C ASP A 140 -3.14 16.79 6.21
N ALA A 141 -2.66 15.74 6.90
CA ALA A 141 -2.87 15.47 8.33
C ALA A 141 -1.56 15.06 9.08
N HIS A 142 -0.38 15.35 8.52
CA HIS A 142 0.89 14.81 8.98
C HIS A 142 1.15 15.00 10.48
N ASP A 143 1.00 16.22 10.99
CA ASP A 143 1.38 16.53 12.37
C ASP A 143 0.51 15.76 13.38
N GLU A 144 -0.81 15.70 13.13
CA GLU A 144 -1.75 14.91 13.93
C GLU A 144 -1.49 13.41 13.77
N PHE A 145 -1.24 12.95 12.54
CA PHE A 145 -0.96 11.54 12.25
C PHE A 145 0.28 11.04 13.01
N VAL A 146 1.37 11.80 13.00
CA VAL A 146 2.58 11.49 13.78
C VAL A 146 2.31 11.54 15.27
N SER A 147 1.52 12.52 15.74
CA SER A 147 1.12 12.64 17.14
C SER A 147 0.37 11.40 17.63
N VAL A 148 -0.62 10.92 16.85
CA VAL A 148 -1.39 9.70 17.18
C VAL A 148 -0.50 8.47 17.23
N LEU A 149 0.38 8.28 16.25
CA LEU A 149 1.32 7.15 16.25
C LEU A 149 2.27 7.20 17.46
N ARG A 150 2.85 8.36 17.77
CA ARG A 150 3.75 8.52 18.91
C ARG A 150 3.05 8.32 20.26
N ALA A 151 1.78 8.70 20.38
CA ALA A 151 1.00 8.47 21.57
C ALA A 151 0.84 6.96 21.88
N GLN A 152 0.73 6.12 20.84
CA GLN A 152 0.53 4.67 20.96
C GLN A 152 1.86 3.89 21.05
N PHE A 153 2.85 4.25 20.24
CA PHE A 153 4.12 3.51 20.13
C PHE A 153 5.23 4.10 21.02
N GLY A 154 5.13 5.36 21.47
CA GLY A 154 6.21 6.05 22.16
C GLY A 154 7.46 6.18 21.28
N HIS A 155 8.57 5.62 21.76
CA HIS A 155 9.84 5.58 21.00
C HIS A 155 10.09 4.24 20.28
N LYS A 156 9.12 3.32 20.28
CA LYS A 156 9.24 2.05 19.57
C LYS A 156 9.00 2.25 18.07
N ASP A 157 9.64 1.39 17.27
CA ASP A 157 9.39 1.35 15.84
C ASP A 157 7.94 0.96 15.55
N VAL A 158 7.35 1.60 14.56
CA VAL A 158 6.03 1.28 14.02
C VAL A 158 6.20 0.24 12.93
N LEU A 159 5.66 -0.94 13.14
CA LEU A 159 5.62 -1.97 12.11
C LEU A 159 4.54 -1.59 11.10
N GLY A 160 4.92 -1.08 9.93
CA GLY A 160 3.94 -0.64 8.94
C GLY A 160 4.54 0.05 7.72
N VAL A 161 3.67 0.46 6.82
CA VAL A 161 4.00 1.22 5.61
C VAL A 161 3.17 2.50 5.53
N ILE A 162 3.81 3.62 5.22
CA ILE A 162 3.11 4.78 4.66
C ILE A 162 2.85 4.46 3.19
N HIS A 163 1.61 4.11 2.89
CA HIS A 163 1.13 3.87 1.56
C HIS A 163 1.05 5.19 0.78
N CYS A 164 1.29 5.12 -0.52
CA CYS A 164 1.13 6.24 -1.44
C CYS A 164 1.79 7.55 -0.96
N PHE A 165 3.05 7.46 -0.51
CA PHE A 165 3.80 8.63 -0.06
C PHE A 165 3.93 9.66 -1.18
N THR A 166 3.55 10.92 -0.92
CA THR A 166 3.55 12.01 -1.91
C THR A 166 4.23 13.28 -1.43
N GLU A 167 4.79 13.28 -0.22
CA GLU A 167 5.27 14.46 0.47
C GLU A 167 6.77 14.72 0.25
N ASN A 168 7.30 15.69 0.99
CA ASN A 168 8.67 16.14 0.88
C ASN A 168 9.62 15.34 1.80
N ARG A 169 10.91 15.63 1.67
CA ARG A 169 11.99 14.99 2.42
C ARG A 169 11.88 15.15 3.94
N ALA A 170 11.35 16.27 4.44
CA ALA A 170 11.24 16.48 5.89
C ALA A 170 10.25 15.49 6.50
N ARG A 171 9.07 15.32 5.88
CA ARG A 171 8.06 14.35 6.28
C ARG A 171 8.54 12.91 6.12
N LEU A 172 9.25 12.62 5.01
CA LEU A 172 9.88 11.32 4.81
C LEU A 172 10.78 10.93 5.98
N ARG A 173 11.63 11.85 6.44
CA ARG A 173 12.55 11.58 7.54
C ARG A 173 11.81 11.19 8.81
N GLU A 174 10.73 11.91 9.16
CA GLU A 174 9.95 11.61 10.36
C GLU A 174 9.34 10.18 10.32
N TYR A 175 8.84 9.73 9.17
CA TYR A 175 8.33 8.37 8.99
C TYR A 175 9.44 7.31 9.08
N LEU A 176 10.60 7.59 8.48
CA LEU A 176 11.76 6.69 8.57
C LEU A 176 12.31 6.60 10.00
N ASP A 177 12.35 7.72 10.74
CA ASP A 177 12.75 7.77 12.15
C ASP A 177 11.78 7.00 13.07
N MET A 178 10.56 6.69 12.59
CA MET A 178 9.58 5.81 13.24
C MET A 178 9.67 4.35 12.78
N GLY A 179 10.62 3.99 11.92
CA GLY A 179 10.82 2.63 11.41
C GLY A 179 9.91 2.23 10.25
N LEU A 180 9.08 3.14 9.73
CA LEU A 180 8.09 2.85 8.69
C LEU A 180 8.73 2.54 7.33
N TYR A 181 8.08 1.69 6.56
CA TYR A 181 8.33 1.51 5.13
C TYR A 181 7.58 2.58 4.33
N ILE A 182 8.02 2.81 3.10
CA ILE A 182 7.50 3.87 2.22
C ILE A 182 7.03 3.25 0.92
N GLY A 183 5.72 3.35 0.66
CA GLY A 183 5.09 2.91 -0.58
C GLY A 183 5.10 4.04 -1.61
N VAL A 184 5.59 3.75 -2.81
CA VAL A 184 5.71 4.71 -3.92
C VAL A 184 4.85 4.27 -5.08
N THR A 185 3.93 5.15 -5.49
CA THR A 185 2.96 4.95 -6.57
C THR A 185 3.36 5.63 -7.87
N GLY A 186 2.50 5.51 -8.89
CA GLY A 186 2.59 6.27 -10.14
C GLY A 186 2.57 7.81 -9.99
N TRP A 187 2.32 8.32 -8.78
CA TRP A 187 2.45 9.75 -8.48
C TRP A 187 3.86 10.27 -8.78
N VAL A 188 4.89 9.46 -8.59
CA VAL A 188 6.28 9.81 -8.88
C VAL A 188 6.48 10.21 -10.35
N CYS A 189 5.66 9.70 -11.26
CA CYS A 189 5.69 9.99 -12.69
C CYS A 189 4.97 11.30 -13.07
N ASP A 190 4.28 11.97 -12.13
CA ASP A 190 3.60 13.24 -12.42
C ASP A 190 4.62 14.39 -12.37
N GLU A 191 4.91 14.99 -13.53
CA GLU A 191 5.91 16.05 -13.66
C GLU A 191 5.60 17.30 -12.83
N ARG A 192 4.31 17.58 -12.60
CA ARG A 192 3.86 18.80 -11.91
C ARG A 192 3.73 18.59 -10.41
N ARG A 193 3.14 17.46 -10.00
CA ARG A 193 2.78 17.19 -8.59
C ARG A 193 3.77 16.28 -7.87
N GLY A 194 4.50 15.44 -8.60
CA GLY A 194 5.44 14.47 -8.05
C GLY A 194 6.83 15.02 -7.74
N ARG A 195 7.03 16.35 -7.78
CA ARG A 195 8.37 16.95 -7.59
C ARG A 195 8.92 16.64 -6.19
N ASP A 196 8.14 16.92 -5.16
CA ASP A 196 8.59 16.74 -3.77
C ASP A 196 8.94 15.27 -3.48
N LEU A 197 8.11 14.34 -3.99
CA LEU A 197 8.40 12.91 -3.90
C LEU A 197 9.69 12.54 -4.66
N ARG A 198 9.91 13.05 -5.88
CA ARG A 198 11.15 12.77 -6.63
C ARG A 198 12.38 13.28 -5.91
N ASP A 199 12.29 14.47 -5.32
CA ASP A 199 13.39 15.07 -4.55
C ASP A 199 13.66 14.27 -3.25
N ALA A 200 12.65 13.60 -2.70
CA ALA A 200 12.75 12.75 -1.51
C ALA A 200 13.20 11.31 -1.83
N LEU A 201 12.96 10.84 -3.06
CA LEU A 201 13.09 9.41 -3.42
C LEU A 201 14.49 8.83 -3.14
N SER A 202 15.56 9.59 -3.42
CA SER A 202 16.95 9.17 -3.18
C SER A 202 17.32 9.04 -1.70
N TYR A 203 16.47 9.54 -0.80
CA TYR A 203 16.65 9.46 0.65
C TYR A 203 15.89 8.29 1.29
N ILE A 204 15.06 7.57 0.52
CA ILE A 204 14.42 6.35 1.01
C ILE A 204 15.49 5.26 1.06
N PRO A 205 15.76 4.66 2.24
CA PRO A 205 16.68 3.54 2.34
C PRO A 205 16.20 2.37 1.47
N LYS A 206 17.14 1.69 0.82
CA LYS A 206 16.81 0.57 -0.09
C LYS A 206 15.97 -0.52 0.58
N ASP A 207 16.19 -0.74 1.87
CA ASP A 207 15.48 -1.73 2.69
C ASP A 207 14.15 -1.22 3.27
N ARG A 208 13.71 -0.01 2.92
CA ARG A 208 12.45 0.60 3.33
C ARG A 208 11.51 0.96 2.18
N LEU A 209 11.98 0.86 0.93
CA LEU A 209 11.20 1.18 -0.26
C LEU A 209 10.27 0.02 -0.63
N LEU A 210 8.99 0.34 -0.89
CA LEU A 210 7.99 -0.53 -1.51
C LEU A 210 7.44 0.13 -2.77
N VAL A 211 6.98 -0.66 -3.73
CA VAL A 211 6.41 -0.18 -5.00
C VAL A 211 4.98 -0.68 -5.14
N GLU A 212 4.09 0.21 -5.54
CA GLU A 212 2.67 -0.08 -5.65
C GLU A 212 2.02 0.71 -6.79
N THR A 213 0.85 0.26 -7.24
CA THR A 213 0.08 1.01 -8.21
C THR A 213 -0.95 1.93 -7.58
N ASP A 214 -1.54 1.54 -6.47
CA ASP A 214 -2.80 2.11 -5.94
C ASP A 214 -3.93 2.05 -6.99
N ALA A 215 -3.88 1.04 -7.84
CA ALA A 215 -4.87 0.89 -8.91
C ALA A 215 -6.29 0.75 -8.34
N PRO A 216 -7.29 1.41 -8.97
CA PRO A 216 -7.31 2.04 -10.29
C PRO A 216 -6.91 3.52 -10.32
N TYR A 217 -6.39 4.04 -9.22
CA TYR A 217 -6.00 5.45 -9.08
C TYR A 217 -4.57 5.67 -9.58
N LEU A 218 -4.15 6.92 -9.64
CA LEU A 218 -2.76 7.35 -9.84
C LEU A 218 -2.06 6.75 -11.07
N LYS A 219 -2.78 6.61 -12.20
CA LYS A 219 -2.19 6.12 -13.45
C LYS A 219 -0.92 6.92 -13.77
N PRO A 220 0.24 6.24 -13.97
CA PRO A 220 1.51 6.91 -14.20
C PRO A 220 1.46 7.74 -15.48
N ARG A 221 1.87 9.02 -15.38
CA ARG A 221 1.97 9.90 -16.54
C ARG A 221 3.15 9.49 -17.43
N GLY A 222 2.99 9.73 -18.74
CA GLY A 222 4.03 9.38 -19.70
C GLY A 222 4.09 7.91 -20.10
N TYR A 223 3.22 7.05 -19.54
CA TYR A 223 3.14 5.67 -19.99
C TYR A 223 2.64 5.56 -21.43
N THR A 224 3.47 4.98 -22.31
CA THR A 224 3.18 4.76 -23.72
C THR A 224 3.23 3.28 -24.14
N GLY A 225 3.32 2.37 -23.16
CA GLY A 225 3.48 0.94 -23.39
C GLY A 225 2.26 0.25 -24.03
N ILE A 226 2.29 -1.07 -24.03
CA ILE A 226 1.32 -1.93 -24.75
C ILE A 226 -0.06 -1.96 -24.11
N PHE A 227 -0.14 -1.84 -22.79
CA PHE A 227 -1.41 -1.89 -22.06
C PHE A 227 -2.18 -0.56 -22.20
N LYS A 228 -3.20 -0.54 -23.06
CA LYS A 228 -3.99 0.68 -23.39
C LYS A 228 -5.17 0.85 -22.43
N THR A 229 -4.92 0.88 -21.13
CA THR A 229 -5.96 1.05 -20.13
C THR A 229 -6.32 2.53 -19.92
N LYS A 230 -7.59 2.84 -19.63
CA LYS A 230 -8.04 4.20 -19.27
C LYS A 230 -7.75 4.54 -17.81
N ARG A 231 -7.80 3.54 -16.92
CA ARG A 231 -7.50 3.60 -15.49
C ARG A 231 -6.09 3.10 -15.21
N ASN A 232 -5.62 3.25 -13.98
CA ASN A 232 -4.43 2.53 -13.53
C ASN A 232 -4.75 1.04 -13.35
N GLU A 233 -3.77 0.18 -13.57
CA GLU A 233 -3.86 -1.27 -13.37
C GLU A 233 -2.51 -1.82 -12.90
N PRO A 234 -2.47 -2.95 -12.19
CA PRO A 234 -1.22 -3.57 -11.75
C PRO A 234 -0.23 -3.84 -12.90
N CYS A 235 -0.71 -4.08 -14.11
CA CYS A 235 0.15 -4.24 -15.30
C CYS A 235 1.02 -3.01 -15.63
N LEU A 236 0.77 -1.86 -14.98
CA LEU A 236 1.58 -0.65 -15.12
C LEU A 236 2.69 -0.54 -14.05
N LEU A 237 2.74 -1.45 -13.07
CA LEU A 237 3.77 -1.47 -12.03
C LEU A 237 5.20 -1.55 -12.58
N PRO A 238 5.51 -2.33 -13.65
CA PRO A 238 6.84 -2.35 -14.24
C PRO A 238 7.32 -0.97 -14.68
N PHE A 239 6.43 -0.15 -15.26
CA PHE A 239 6.76 1.22 -15.66
C PHE A 239 7.07 2.12 -14.48
N ILE A 240 6.32 1.98 -13.37
CA ILE A 240 6.58 2.72 -12.12
C ILE A 240 7.95 2.31 -11.56
N ALA A 241 8.24 1.01 -11.50
CA ALA A 241 9.52 0.49 -11.03
C ALA A 241 10.70 0.98 -11.90
N GLU A 242 10.55 0.97 -13.23
CA GLU A 242 11.55 1.49 -14.15
C GLU A 242 11.80 2.99 -13.94
N PHE A 243 10.73 3.77 -13.73
CA PHE A 243 10.84 5.19 -13.46
C PHE A 243 11.61 5.44 -12.14
N ILE A 244 11.29 4.71 -11.08
CA ILE A 244 11.99 4.78 -9.79
C ILE A 244 13.47 4.40 -9.95
N ALA A 245 13.76 3.30 -10.64
CA ALA A 245 15.13 2.84 -10.89
C ALA A 245 15.95 3.91 -11.60
N LYS A 246 15.38 4.54 -12.64
CA LYS A 246 16.02 5.63 -13.38
C LYS A 246 16.27 6.87 -12.51
N GLN A 247 15.33 7.25 -11.65
CA GLN A 247 15.47 8.41 -10.76
C GLN A 247 16.51 8.19 -9.66
N THR A 248 16.63 6.96 -9.16
CA THR A 248 17.57 6.60 -8.09
C THR A 248 18.95 6.14 -8.58
N GLY A 249 19.09 5.93 -9.90
CA GLY A 249 20.29 5.33 -10.49
C GLY A 249 20.48 3.84 -10.15
N ALA A 250 19.41 3.18 -9.69
CA ALA A 250 19.43 1.74 -9.39
C ALA A 250 19.30 0.90 -10.68
N GLU A 251 19.86 -0.30 -10.66
CA GLU A 251 19.59 -1.31 -11.69
C GLU A 251 18.18 -1.87 -11.45
N LEU A 252 17.35 -1.95 -12.52
CA LEU A 252 15.93 -2.30 -12.41
C LEU A 252 15.68 -3.65 -11.75
N ALA A 253 16.42 -4.70 -12.16
CA ALA A 253 16.23 -6.03 -11.59
C ALA A 253 16.57 -6.06 -10.09
N HIS A 254 17.61 -5.31 -9.69
CA HIS A 254 17.97 -5.19 -8.28
C HIS A 254 16.92 -4.41 -7.47
N LEU A 255 16.35 -3.35 -8.03
CA LEU A 255 15.25 -2.61 -7.38
C LEU A 255 14.02 -3.51 -7.17
N ILE A 256 13.61 -4.27 -8.19
CA ILE A 256 12.48 -5.21 -8.12
C ILE A 256 12.74 -6.29 -7.05
N GLU A 257 13.92 -6.90 -7.05
CA GLU A 257 14.28 -7.90 -6.05
C GLU A 257 14.23 -7.32 -4.63
N GLN A 258 14.84 -6.16 -4.42
CA GLN A 258 14.89 -5.50 -3.12
C GLN A 258 13.51 -5.11 -2.60
N THR A 259 12.65 -4.50 -3.45
CA THR A 259 11.30 -4.09 -3.03
C THR A 259 10.40 -5.28 -2.75
N THR A 260 10.53 -6.37 -3.50
CA THR A 260 9.84 -7.63 -3.25
C THR A 260 10.30 -8.28 -1.93
N GLU A 261 11.60 -8.29 -1.65
CA GLU A 261 12.13 -8.78 -0.37
C GLU A 261 11.68 -7.92 0.81
N ASN A 262 11.62 -6.60 0.65
CA ASN A 262 11.10 -5.68 1.65
C ASN A 262 9.64 -5.99 1.97
N THR A 263 8.82 -6.23 0.95
CA THR A 263 7.42 -6.63 1.09
C THR A 263 7.29 -7.92 1.89
N HIS A 264 8.06 -8.95 1.54
CA HIS A 264 8.08 -10.22 2.28
C HIS A 264 8.55 -10.05 3.73
N ARG A 265 9.50 -9.16 3.98
CA ARG A 265 10.01 -8.88 5.33
C ARG A 265 8.96 -8.17 6.18
N LEU A 266 8.32 -7.13 5.65
CA LEU A 266 7.31 -6.37 6.39
C LEU A 266 6.08 -7.22 6.69
N PHE A 267 5.53 -7.87 5.67
CA PHE A 267 4.23 -8.53 5.75
C PHE A 267 4.29 -10.04 5.99
N LYS A 268 5.49 -10.62 6.09
CA LYS A 268 5.70 -12.07 6.32
C LYS A 268 5.01 -12.96 5.27
N THR A 269 4.96 -12.50 4.02
CA THR A 269 4.21 -13.13 2.91
C THR A 269 4.95 -14.31 2.23
N LYS A 270 6.01 -14.84 2.82
CA LYS A 270 6.63 -16.09 2.30
C LYS A 270 5.68 -17.25 2.54
N LEU A 271 5.19 -17.83 1.44
CA LEU A 271 4.46 -19.09 1.41
C LEU A 271 5.41 -20.26 1.57
#